data_1f42b6a4fb8fcaefbc36c615460af601
#
_entry.id   1f42b6a4fb8fcaefbc36c615460af601
#
_cell.length_a   1.000
_cell.length_b   1.000
_cell.length_c   1.000
_cell.angle_alpha   90.00
_cell.angle_beta   90.00
_cell.angle_gamma   90.00
#
_symmetry.space_group_name_H-M   'P 1'
#
loop_
_entity.id
_entity.type
_entity.pdbx_description
1 polymer ?
#
loop_
_entity_poly.entity_id
_entity_poly.type
_entity_poly.pdbx_seq_one_letter_code
_entity_poly.pdbx_strand_id
1 'polypeptide(L)'
;MSQSINAILPTLSPAHLAHLTASALTTDVIAQRGYCTLTTYEQLRTRGCSTTQARLAPALGIPLWDVEGHQRGWQLRPDTPRARKRDSKPNKYETPYGQKNLLDVHPSMQSLLSDPTVPLWITEGVKKGDALTSHGACAIALMGGVWGFRGTNPLGGKTYLPDWGHVALNGRQVW
;
A
#
# COMPACT_ATOMS: atom_id res chain seq x y z
N MET A 1 -21.95 -12.13 -18.99
CA MET A 1 -22.84 -11.35 -18.11
C MET A 1 -21.98 -10.23 -17.49
N SER A 2 -22.10 -9.03 -18.04
CA SER A 2 -21.34 -7.86 -17.57
C SER A 2 -22.06 -7.31 -16.33
N GLN A 3 -21.64 -7.71 -15.15
CA GLN A 3 -22.02 -6.98 -13.95
C GLN A 3 -21.30 -5.64 -13.99
N SER A 4 -22.08 -4.57 -13.87
CA SER A 4 -21.64 -3.19 -14.02
C SER A 4 -20.45 -2.90 -13.13
N ILE A 5 -19.31 -2.57 -13.72
CA ILE A 5 -18.07 -2.11 -13.06
C ILE A 5 -18.33 -1.00 -12.01
N ASN A 6 -19.39 -0.23 -12.18
CA ASN A 6 -19.82 0.83 -11.24
C ASN A 6 -20.30 0.32 -9.87
N ALA A 7 -20.61 -0.97 -9.70
CA ALA A 7 -21.03 -1.51 -8.41
C ALA A 7 -19.85 -1.85 -7.47
N ILE A 8 -18.62 -1.94 -8.01
CA ILE A 8 -17.44 -2.42 -7.28
C ILE A 8 -16.53 -1.26 -6.81
N LEU A 9 -16.66 -0.07 -7.40
CA LEU A 9 -15.84 1.10 -7.07
C LEU A 9 -16.62 2.34 -6.59
N PRO A 10 -17.66 2.21 -5.73
CA PRO A 10 -18.52 3.34 -5.37
C PRO A 10 -17.81 4.44 -4.57
N THR A 11 -16.58 4.23 -4.16
CA THR A 11 -15.85 5.12 -3.24
C THR A 11 -14.67 5.86 -3.89
N LEU A 12 -14.37 5.62 -5.17
CA LEU A 12 -13.30 6.32 -5.89
C LEU A 12 -13.84 7.48 -6.72
N SER A 13 -13.23 8.65 -6.60
CA SER A 13 -13.45 9.77 -7.51
C SER A 13 -12.90 9.43 -8.92
N PRO A 14 -13.48 10.01 -10.00
CA PRO A 14 -12.94 9.82 -11.35
C PRO A 14 -11.47 10.20 -11.48
N ALA A 15 -11.02 11.24 -10.79
CA ALA A 15 -9.62 11.68 -10.79
C ALA A 15 -8.68 10.64 -10.15
N HIS A 16 -9.09 10.04 -9.02
CA HIS A 16 -8.29 8.99 -8.38
C HIS A 16 -8.28 7.70 -9.20
N LEU A 17 -9.41 7.32 -9.80
CA LEU A 17 -9.46 6.17 -10.70
C LEU A 17 -8.52 6.39 -11.90
N ALA A 18 -8.60 7.54 -12.56
CA ALA A 18 -7.71 7.88 -13.68
C ALA A 18 -6.23 7.88 -13.26
N HIS A 19 -5.91 8.36 -12.04
CA HIS A 19 -4.55 8.32 -11.51
C HIS A 19 -4.03 6.89 -11.31
N LEU A 20 -4.87 5.97 -10.84
CA LEU A 20 -4.50 4.56 -10.63
C LEU A 20 -4.33 3.83 -11.96
N THR A 21 -5.28 3.99 -12.89
CA THR A 21 -5.19 3.37 -14.23
C THR A 21 -4.01 3.90 -15.06
N ALA A 22 -3.70 5.19 -14.97
CA ALA A 22 -2.49 5.77 -15.56
C ALA A 22 -1.18 5.23 -14.95
N SER A 23 -1.27 4.55 -13.82
CA SER A 23 -0.14 3.85 -13.17
C SER A 23 -0.14 2.35 -13.46
N ALA A 24 -0.83 1.91 -14.50
CA ALA A 24 -0.95 0.52 -14.98
C ALA A 24 -1.66 -0.43 -14.00
N LEU A 25 -2.53 0.07 -13.11
CA LEU A 25 -3.37 -0.77 -12.27
C LEU A 25 -4.65 -1.16 -13.01
N THR A 26 -4.98 -2.46 -12.96
CA THR A 26 -6.28 -2.96 -13.44
C THR A 26 -7.40 -2.65 -12.45
N THR A 27 -8.64 -2.59 -12.95
CA THR A 27 -9.82 -2.35 -12.12
C THR A 27 -10.00 -3.41 -11.03
N ASP A 28 -9.65 -4.66 -11.32
CA ASP A 28 -9.77 -5.77 -10.38
C ASP A 28 -8.78 -5.62 -9.21
N VAL A 29 -7.53 -5.26 -9.50
CA VAL A 29 -6.51 -4.98 -8.47
C VAL A 29 -6.92 -3.77 -7.63
N ILE A 30 -7.42 -2.71 -8.26
CA ILE A 30 -7.91 -1.52 -7.55
C ILE A 30 -9.04 -1.89 -6.58
N ALA A 31 -10.03 -2.68 -7.05
CA ALA A 31 -11.18 -3.10 -6.26
C ALA A 31 -10.78 -4.01 -5.10
N GLN A 32 -9.96 -5.04 -5.36
CA GLN A 32 -9.51 -6.01 -4.35
C GLN A 32 -8.62 -5.37 -3.28
N ARG A 33 -7.77 -4.39 -3.65
CA ARG A 33 -6.98 -3.62 -2.68
C ARG A 33 -7.88 -2.80 -1.76
N GLY A 34 -9.00 -2.28 -2.26
CA GLY A 34 -9.90 -1.40 -1.53
C GLY A 34 -9.48 0.07 -1.55
N TYR A 35 -8.85 0.54 -2.62
CA TYR A 35 -8.58 1.96 -2.81
C TYR A 35 -9.86 2.80 -2.68
N CYS A 36 -9.78 3.95 -2.03
CA CYS A 36 -10.94 4.82 -1.84
C CYS A 36 -10.56 6.31 -1.84
N THR A 37 -11.53 7.15 -2.18
CA THR A 37 -11.40 8.61 -2.01
C THR A 37 -11.87 9.00 -0.63
N LEU A 38 -11.04 9.71 0.11
CA LEU A 38 -11.31 10.24 1.43
C LEU A 38 -11.51 11.75 1.30
N THR A 39 -12.73 12.20 1.45
CA THR A 39 -13.12 13.60 1.16
C THR A 39 -13.17 14.50 2.39
N THR A 40 -13.26 13.89 3.60
CA THR A 40 -13.45 14.67 4.82
C THR A 40 -12.34 14.48 5.84
N TYR A 41 -12.19 15.48 6.70
CA TYR A 41 -11.30 15.44 7.87
C TYR A 41 -11.56 14.20 8.76
N GLU A 42 -12.83 13.90 9.04
CA GLU A 42 -13.25 12.79 9.90
C GLU A 42 -12.86 11.44 9.29
N GLN A 43 -13.02 11.29 7.98
CA GLN A 43 -12.60 10.06 7.28
C GLN A 43 -11.10 9.78 7.42
N LEU A 44 -10.26 10.83 7.40
CA LEU A 44 -8.82 10.66 7.64
C LEU A 44 -8.55 10.38 9.12
N ARG A 45 -9.25 11.05 10.05
CA ARG A 45 -9.11 10.82 11.49
C ARG A 45 -9.41 9.38 11.89
N THR A 46 -10.48 8.80 11.37
CA THR A 46 -10.87 7.39 11.64
C THR A 46 -9.86 6.38 11.11
N ARG A 47 -8.96 6.78 10.21
CA ARG A 47 -7.85 5.97 9.68
C ARG A 47 -6.53 6.21 10.42
N GLY A 48 -6.57 6.82 11.60
CA GLY A 48 -5.40 7.04 12.44
C GLY A 48 -4.55 8.27 12.10
N CYS A 49 -5.02 9.12 11.18
CA CYS A 49 -4.29 10.35 10.85
C CYS A 49 -4.28 11.34 12.01
N SER A 50 -3.15 12.00 12.20
CA SER A 50 -3.07 13.14 13.12
C SER A 50 -3.95 14.31 12.64
N THR A 51 -4.22 15.27 13.52
CA THR A 51 -4.96 16.49 13.16
C THR A 51 -4.37 17.21 11.94
N THR A 52 -3.04 17.30 11.88
CA THR A 52 -2.34 17.94 10.75
C THR A 52 -2.51 17.15 9.46
N GLN A 53 -2.43 15.81 9.51
CA GLN A 53 -2.62 14.94 8.35
C GLN A 53 -4.08 14.96 7.88
N ALA A 54 -5.05 14.97 8.79
CA ALA A 54 -6.47 14.98 8.45
C ALA A 54 -6.92 16.25 7.71
N ARG A 55 -6.22 17.37 7.90
CA ARG A 55 -6.45 18.62 7.15
C ARG A 55 -6.01 18.54 5.68
N LEU A 56 -5.39 17.45 5.26
CA LEU A 56 -4.97 17.25 3.88
C LEU A 56 -6.05 16.57 3.02
N ALA A 57 -7.28 16.43 3.52
CA ALA A 57 -8.41 16.00 2.70
C ALA A 57 -8.66 17.02 1.57
N PRO A 58 -9.08 16.58 0.37
CA PRO A 58 -9.28 15.19 -0.03
C PRO A 58 -7.96 14.43 -0.31
N ALA A 59 -8.03 13.10 -0.23
CA ALA A 59 -6.89 12.22 -0.44
C ALA A 59 -7.31 10.86 -1.01
N LEU A 60 -6.42 10.22 -1.77
CA LEU A 60 -6.52 8.80 -2.09
C LEU A 60 -6.10 7.99 -0.88
N GLY A 61 -7.00 7.17 -0.35
CA GLY A 61 -6.74 6.17 0.69
C GLY A 61 -6.27 4.86 0.09
N ILE A 62 -5.18 4.33 0.62
CA ILE A 62 -4.53 3.09 0.19
C ILE A 62 -4.47 2.16 1.40
N PRO A 63 -5.32 1.13 1.47
CA PRO A 63 -5.22 0.13 2.54
C PRO A 63 -3.90 -0.62 2.46
N LEU A 64 -3.29 -0.90 3.60
CA LEU A 64 -2.08 -1.70 3.73
C LEU A 64 -2.44 -3.09 4.23
N TRP A 65 -1.99 -4.12 3.53
CA TRP A 65 -2.28 -5.51 3.83
C TRP A 65 -1.00 -6.26 4.16
N ASP A 66 -0.99 -6.97 5.28
CA ASP A 66 0.13 -7.81 5.65
C ASP A 66 0.18 -9.12 4.86
N VAL A 67 1.23 -9.91 5.11
CA VAL A 67 1.46 -11.22 4.48
C VAL A 67 0.42 -12.27 4.85
N GLU A 68 -0.37 -12.05 5.89
CA GLU A 68 -1.44 -12.96 6.37
C GLU A 68 -2.84 -12.56 5.88
N GLY A 69 -2.96 -11.48 5.11
CA GLY A 69 -4.24 -11.02 4.58
C GLY A 69 -5.04 -10.11 5.49
N HIS A 70 -4.40 -9.54 6.49
CA HIS A 70 -5.06 -8.59 7.37
C HIS A 70 -4.76 -7.15 6.94
N GLN A 71 -5.79 -6.32 6.90
CA GLN A 71 -5.59 -4.89 6.75
C GLN A 71 -5.01 -4.31 8.05
N ARG A 72 -3.76 -3.83 7.99
CA ARG A 72 -3.02 -3.33 9.17
C ARG A 72 -2.93 -1.82 9.26
N GLY A 73 -3.31 -1.12 8.23
CA GLY A 73 -3.25 0.33 8.25
C GLY A 73 -3.56 0.98 6.91
N TRP A 74 -3.09 2.20 6.78
CA TRP A 74 -3.35 3.04 5.63
C TRP A 74 -2.11 3.81 5.20
N GLN A 75 -1.98 4.02 3.90
CA GLN A 75 -1.17 5.08 3.32
C GLN A 75 -2.12 6.06 2.62
N LEU A 76 -1.80 7.33 2.66
CA LEU A 76 -2.61 8.38 2.06
C LEU A 76 -1.80 9.11 1.00
N ARG A 77 -2.45 9.48 -0.07
CA ARG A 77 -1.90 10.38 -1.06
C ARG A 77 -2.81 11.60 -1.18
N PRO A 78 -2.50 12.70 -0.46
CA PRO A 78 -3.28 13.93 -0.54
C PRO A 78 -3.30 14.49 -1.97
N ASP A 79 -4.41 15.10 -2.37
CA ASP A 79 -4.53 15.78 -3.66
C ASP A 79 -3.63 17.03 -3.68
N THR A 80 -3.51 17.68 -2.51
CA THR A 80 -2.58 18.79 -2.28
C THR A 80 -1.54 18.40 -1.23
N PRO A 81 -0.39 17.81 -1.64
CA PRO A 81 0.64 17.39 -0.72
C PRO A 81 1.32 18.59 -0.03
N ARG A 82 1.57 18.48 1.26
CA ARG A 82 2.38 19.48 1.97
C ARG A 82 3.87 19.36 1.62
N ALA A 83 4.60 20.47 1.71
CA ALA A 83 6.05 20.47 1.56
C ALA A 83 6.73 19.71 2.72
N ARG A 84 7.81 18.99 2.41
CA ARG A 84 8.67 18.38 3.43
C ARG A 84 9.48 19.47 4.14
N LYS A 85 9.64 19.33 5.45
CA LYS A 85 10.44 20.28 6.25
C LYS A 85 11.92 20.33 5.82
N ARG A 86 12.47 19.19 5.34
CA ARG A 86 13.90 19.06 5.04
C ARG A 86 14.33 19.72 3.73
N ASP A 87 13.53 19.62 2.68
CA ASP A 87 13.94 19.97 1.32
C ASP A 87 12.86 20.70 0.51
N SER A 88 11.77 21.10 1.15
CA SER A 88 10.61 21.77 0.55
C SER A 88 9.93 21.02 -0.60
N LYS A 89 10.34 19.78 -0.89
CA LYS A 89 9.68 18.93 -1.89
C LYS A 89 8.32 18.46 -1.40
N PRO A 90 7.35 18.20 -2.29
CA PRO A 90 6.06 17.68 -1.90
C PRO A 90 6.18 16.33 -1.18
N ASN A 91 5.54 16.19 -0.01
CA ASN A 91 5.38 14.91 0.65
C ASN A 91 4.19 14.15 0.04
N LYS A 92 4.44 13.46 -1.07
CA LYS A 92 3.38 12.83 -1.88
C LYS A 92 2.56 11.80 -1.12
N TYR A 93 3.14 11.16 -0.10
CA TYR A 93 2.48 10.11 0.68
C TYR A 93 2.61 10.41 2.17
N GLU A 94 1.51 10.23 2.87
CA GLU A 94 1.42 10.32 4.32
C GLU A 94 1.11 8.95 4.89
N THR A 95 1.75 8.60 6.00
CA THR A 95 1.43 7.41 6.78
C THR A 95 0.93 7.87 8.14
N PRO A 96 -0.18 7.33 8.67
CA PRO A 96 -0.66 7.66 10.01
C PRO A 96 0.43 7.52 11.07
N TYR A 97 0.42 8.42 12.05
CA TYR A 97 1.43 8.41 13.11
C TYR A 97 1.36 7.11 13.91
N GLY A 98 2.52 6.49 14.17
CA GLY A 98 2.60 5.22 14.89
C GLY A 98 2.33 3.97 14.04
N GLN A 99 2.02 4.12 12.76
CA GLN A 99 1.89 3.00 11.83
C GLN A 99 3.23 2.25 11.76
N LYS A 100 3.22 0.98 12.14
CA LYS A 100 4.40 0.10 12.04
C LYS A 100 4.69 -0.25 10.59
N ASN A 101 5.97 -0.46 10.27
CA ASN A 101 6.35 -1.06 8.99
C ASN A 101 5.80 -2.47 8.88
N LEU A 102 5.44 -2.86 7.68
CA LEU A 102 5.02 -4.19 7.30
C LEU A 102 5.50 -4.48 5.87
N LEU A 103 5.55 -5.73 5.49
CA LEU A 103 5.64 -6.13 4.09
C LEU A 103 4.23 -6.03 3.51
N ASP A 104 4.00 -5.05 2.66
CA ASP A 104 2.69 -4.89 2.04
C ASP A 104 2.55 -5.82 0.84
N VAL A 105 1.48 -6.60 0.84
CA VAL A 105 1.17 -7.59 -0.20
C VAL A 105 -0.27 -7.40 -0.68
N HIS A 106 -0.47 -7.37 -1.99
CA HIS A 106 -1.82 -7.31 -2.52
C HIS A 106 -2.64 -8.55 -2.09
N PRO A 107 -3.93 -8.41 -1.68
CA PRO A 107 -4.73 -9.53 -1.20
C PRO A 107 -4.77 -10.75 -2.12
N SER A 108 -4.74 -10.56 -3.43
CA SER A 108 -4.74 -11.67 -4.40
C SER A 108 -3.43 -12.44 -4.51
N MET A 109 -2.32 -11.95 -3.93
CA MET A 109 -0.99 -12.53 -4.07
C MET A 109 -0.50 -13.27 -2.81
N GLN A 110 -1.24 -13.19 -1.72
CA GLN A 110 -0.81 -13.74 -0.43
C GLN A 110 -0.56 -15.25 -0.46
N SER A 111 -1.42 -16.02 -1.12
CA SER A 111 -1.26 -17.47 -1.25
C SER A 111 0.01 -17.88 -2.01
N LEU A 112 0.58 -16.99 -2.81
CA LEU A 112 1.78 -17.23 -3.59
C LEU A 112 3.07 -16.99 -2.80
N LEU A 113 2.99 -16.41 -1.60
CA LEU A 113 4.18 -16.11 -0.78
C LEU A 113 4.90 -17.36 -0.31
N SER A 114 4.16 -18.43 -0.02
CA SER A 114 4.70 -19.71 0.43
C SER A 114 5.21 -20.62 -0.68
N ASP A 115 4.99 -20.26 -1.96
CA ASP A 115 5.44 -21.06 -3.10
C ASP A 115 6.76 -20.51 -3.67
N PRO A 116 7.90 -21.18 -3.43
CA PRO A 116 9.21 -20.72 -3.93
C PRO A 116 9.38 -20.88 -5.45
N THR A 117 8.48 -21.59 -6.13
CA THR A 117 8.52 -21.74 -7.60
C THR A 117 8.00 -20.51 -8.34
N VAL A 118 7.19 -19.68 -7.66
CA VAL A 118 6.67 -18.43 -8.21
C VAL A 118 7.69 -17.31 -8.00
N PRO A 119 8.19 -16.63 -9.05
CA PRO A 119 9.12 -15.51 -8.91
C PRO A 119 8.54 -14.40 -8.03
N LEU A 120 9.38 -13.82 -7.16
CA LEU A 120 9.02 -12.76 -6.25
C LEU A 120 9.61 -11.42 -6.68
N TRP A 121 8.79 -10.39 -6.70
CA TRP A 121 9.21 -9.02 -6.96
C TRP A 121 9.18 -8.21 -5.66
N ILE A 122 10.27 -7.50 -5.37
CA ILE A 122 10.35 -6.60 -4.21
C ILE A 122 10.50 -5.18 -4.71
N THR A 123 9.57 -4.30 -4.34
CA THR A 123 9.56 -2.93 -4.82
C THR A 123 9.31 -1.91 -3.71
N GLU A 124 9.60 -0.65 -3.99
CA GLU A 124 9.27 0.46 -3.10
C GLU A 124 7.86 0.99 -3.38
N GLY A 125 7.00 0.94 -2.36
CA GLY A 125 5.69 1.57 -2.39
C GLY A 125 4.58 0.74 -3.03
N VAL A 126 3.43 0.77 -2.37
CA VAL A 126 2.25 -0.06 -2.62
C VAL A 126 1.78 -0.01 -4.08
N LYS A 127 1.66 1.18 -4.63
CA LYS A 127 1.16 1.36 -6.01
C LYS A 127 2.05 0.69 -7.07
N LYS A 128 3.37 0.59 -6.84
CA LYS A 128 4.28 -0.14 -7.74
C LYS A 128 4.08 -1.66 -7.60
N GLY A 129 3.89 -2.15 -6.37
CA GLY A 129 3.53 -3.53 -6.12
C GLY A 129 2.23 -3.91 -6.83
N ASP A 130 1.21 -3.07 -6.72
CA ASP A 130 -0.09 -3.30 -7.36
C ASP A 130 -0.02 -3.23 -8.90
N ALA A 131 0.85 -2.38 -9.46
CA ALA A 131 1.10 -2.40 -10.89
C ALA A 131 1.72 -3.74 -11.34
N LEU A 132 2.71 -4.25 -10.60
CA LEU A 132 3.27 -5.59 -10.84
C LEU A 132 2.20 -6.68 -10.72
N THR A 133 1.36 -6.63 -9.68
CA THR A 133 0.24 -7.54 -9.48
C THR A 133 -0.77 -7.49 -10.64
N SER A 134 -1.02 -6.30 -11.18
CA SER A 134 -1.88 -6.12 -12.35
C SER A 134 -1.37 -6.83 -13.61
N HIS A 135 -0.09 -7.16 -13.65
CA HIS A 135 0.57 -7.96 -14.68
C HIS A 135 0.84 -9.41 -14.24
N GLY A 136 0.20 -9.88 -13.17
CA GLY A 136 0.30 -11.26 -12.69
C GLY A 136 1.55 -11.58 -11.87
N ALA A 137 2.36 -10.59 -11.51
CA ALA A 137 3.57 -10.81 -10.72
C ALA A 137 3.25 -10.85 -9.22
N CYS A 138 3.82 -11.83 -8.51
CA CYS A 138 3.81 -11.85 -7.04
C CYS A 138 4.75 -10.76 -6.53
N ALA A 139 4.22 -9.74 -5.85
CA ALA A 139 4.99 -8.58 -5.43
C ALA A 139 4.81 -8.26 -3.94
N ILE A 140 5.92 -7.88 -3.31
CA ILE A 140 5.97 -7.28 -1.96
C ILE A 140 6.37 -5.81 -2.11
N ALA A 141 5.62 -4.91 -1.50
CA ALA A 141 5.97 -3.50 -1.43
C ALA A 141 6.57 -3.15 -0.06
N LEU A 142 7.77 -2.57 -0.08
CA LEU A 142 8.43 -2.10 1.13
C LEU A 142 7.91 -0.72 1.52
N MET A 143 7.40 -0.60 2.74
CA MET A 143 6.97 0.67 3.30
C MET A 143 8.18 1.46 3.81
N GLY A 144 8.30 2.72 3.39
CA GLY A 144 9.45 3.55 3.81
C GLY A 144 10.72 3.37 2.97
N GLY A 145 10.58 2.89 1.73
CA GLY A 145 11.67 2.72 0.78
C GLY A 145 12.52 1.47 1.07
N VAL A 146 13.76 1.47 0.60
CA VAL A 146 14.68 0.32 0.70
C VAL A 146 14.91 -0.20 2.12
N TRP A 147 14.67 0.61 3.14
CA TRP A 147 14.78 0.20 4.54
C TRP A 147 13.49 -0.39 5.13
N GLY A 148 12.42 -0.44 4.35
CA GLY A 148 11.12 -0.96 4.77
C GLY A 148 11.10 -2.47 5.06
N PHE A 149 12.17 -3.20 4.74
CA PHE A 149 12.30 -4.63 5.04
C PHE A 149 12.54 -4.94 6.53
N ARG A 150 12.76 -3.91 7.37
CA ARG A 150 13.11 -4.04 8.78
C ARG A 150 12.26 -3.15 9.69
N GLY A 151 12.17 -3.55 10.95
CA GLY A 151 11.50 -2.82 12.01
C GLY A 151 12.45 -2.48 13.17
N THR A 152 11.87 -2.11 14.30
CA THR A 152 12.58 -1.92 15.57
C THR A 152 12.03 -2.94 16.56
N ASN A 153 12.90 -3.74 17.17
CA ASN A 153 12.53 -4.70 18.20
C ASN A 153 12.23 -4.00 19.55
N PRO A 154 11.67 -4.70 20.54
CA PRO A 154 11.34 -4.12 21.86
C PRO A 154 12.55 -3.50 22.59
N LEU A 155 13.77 -3.93 22.28
CA LEU A 155 15.02 -3.41 22.87
C LEU A 155 15.60 -2.21 22.09
N GLY A 156 14.85 -1.69 21.06
CA GLY A 156 15.28 -0.55 20.26
C GLY A 156 16.23 -0.89 19.09
N GLY A 157 16.66 -2.15 18.96
CA GLY A 157 17.53 -2.61 17.89
C GLY A 157 16.79 -2.76 16.55
N LYS A 158 17.52 -2.61 15.43
CA LYS A 158 16.96 -2.88 14.10
C LYS A 158 17.00 -4.38 13.80
N THR A 159 15.87 -4.91 13.33
CA THR A 159 15.73 -6.31 12.97
C THR A 159 14.86 -6.45 11.71
N TYR A 160 14.93 -7.59 11.04
CA TYR A 160 14.00 -7.92 9.97
C TYR A 160 12.56 -7.94 10.50
N LEU A 161 11.61 -7.63 9.61
CA LEU A 161 10.20 -7.77 9.95
C LEU A 161 9.86 -9.26 10.14
N PRO A 162 9.05 -9.61 11.16
CA PRO A 162 8.55 -10.99 11.34
C PRO A 162 7.82 -11.52 10.11
N ASP A 163 7.21 -10.65 9.34
CA ASP A 163 6.50 -10.91 8.08
C ASP A 163 7.31 -11.79 7.11
N TRP A 164 8.66 -11.68 7.14
CA TRP A 164 9.53 -12.51 6.30
C TRP A 164 9.42 -14.01 6.60
N GLY A 165 8.98 -14.39 7.79
CA GLY A 165 8.72 -15.79 8.15
C GLY A 165 7.59 -16.45 7.33
N HIS A 166 6.73 -15.65 6.69
CA HIS A 166 5.64 -16.12 5.82
C HIS A 166 6.02 -16.19 4.35
N VAL A 167 7.27 -15.82 3.99
CA VAL A 167 7.73 -15.74 2.61
C VAL A 167 8.77 -16.85 2.35
N ALA A 168 8.43 -17.81 1.49
CA ALA A 168 9.39 -18.83 1.07
C ALA A 168 10.43 -18.19 0.14
N LEU A 169 11.68 -18.09 0.62
CA LEU A 169 12.82 -17.51 -0.14
C LEU A 169 13.83 -18.56 -0.62
N ASN A 170 13.84 -19.75 0.00
CA ASN A 170 14.84 -20.77 -0.31
C ASN A 170 14.71 -21.28 -1.76
N GLY A 171 15.72 -21.01 -2.56
CA GLY A 171 15.73 -21.34 -4.00
C GLY A 171 14.80 -20.48 -4.87
N ARG A 172 14.13 -19.47 -4.30
CA ARG A 172 13.21 -18.60 -5.02
C ARG A 172 13.96 -17.58 -5.87
N GLN A 173 13.48 -17.37 -7.10
CA GLN A 173 13.93 -16.23 -7.92
C GLN A 173 13.34 -14.94 -7.37
N VAL A 174 14.20 -13.95 -7.06
CA VAL A 174 13.80 -12.63 -6.50
C VAL A 174 14.37 -11.50 -7.36
N TRP A 175 13.54 -10.51 -7.65
CA TRP A 175 13.85 -9.32 -8.44
C TRP A 175 13.72 -8.02 -7.64
#